data_18ac004e6683567b3d5ef93287e11eb2
#
_entry.id   18ac004e6683567b3d5ef93287e11eb2
#
_cell.length_a   1.000
_cell.length_b   1.000
_cell.length_c   1.000
_cell.angle_alpha   90.00
_cell.angle_beta   90.00
_cell.angle_gamma   90.00
#
_symmetry.space_group_name_H-M   'P 1'
#
loop_
_entity.id
_entity.type
_entity.pdbx_description
1 polymer ?
#
loop_
_entity_poly.entity_id
_entity_poly.type
_entity_poly.pdbx_seq_one_letter_code
_entity_poly.pdbx_strand_id
1 'polypeptide(L)'
;YANILSFVNDYPDQWNEVAKYAKLAIEGGSLMSEKELLSGFNDLSLSEVLWGADINGETNTFYASFMSQVDPYGPGYGGNLGNYKMISSDLYEKISDDDIRKKWFGVDLGETNTHYKVRQYVQRKFIDIGSTAPGFTPTGDTFCSDYIYLRTGEMYFVAAEALYRAGKENEAKTMLTTIMKTRNPKYETSATSDALLQEIELQKRIEMWGEGRRLFDMKRRNESLDRTHAINQSAIAPK
;
A
#
# COMPACT_ATOMS: atom_id res chain seq x y z
N TYR A 1 7.53 -4.73 15.91
CA TYR A 1 8.67 -4.20 16.67
C TYR A 1 9.58 -3.36 15.77
N ALA A 2 10.01 -3.88 14.58
CA ALA A 2 10.85 -3.12 13.65
C ALA A 2 10.28 -1.74 13.31
N ASN A 3 8.99 -1.65 13.00
CA ASN A 3 8.31 -0.38 12.73
C ASN A 3 8.36 0.57 13.95
N ILE A 4 8.15 0.06 15.16
CA ILE A 4 8.21 0.88 16.38
C ILE A 4 9.62 1.42 16.59
N LEU A 5 10.65 0.57 16.49
CA LEU A 5 12.04 0.98 16.65
C LEU A 5 12.47 2.06 15.65
N SER A 6 11.92 2.07 14.44
CA SER A 6 12.24 3.09 13.44
C SER A 6 11.81 4.51 13.83
N PHE A 7 10.95 4.66 14.84
CA PHE A 7 10.47 5.94 15.38
C PHE A 7 11.17 6.38 16.67
N VAL A 8 11.95 5.49 17.29
CA VAL A 8 12.67 5.83 18.53
C VAL A 8 13.92 6.63 18.15
N ASN A 9 14.07 7.81 18.74
CA ASN A 9 15.30 8.58 18.63
C ASN A 9 16.27 8.14 19.72
N ASP A 10 17.58 8.25 19.45
CA ASP A 10 18.66 7.99 20.40
C ASP A 10 18.72 6.54 20.96
N TYR A 11 18.17 5.58 20.25
CA TYR A 11 18.32 4.16 20.60
C TYR A 11 19.66 3.64 20.06
N PRO A 12 20.55 3.11 20.93
CA PRO A 12 21.83 2.57 20.48
C PRO A 12 21.64 1.50 19.42
N ASP A 13 22.39 1.62 18.33
CA ASP A 13 22.36 0.66 17.19
C ASP A 13 20.97 0.47 16.54
N GLN A 14 20.11 1.47 16.65
CA GLN A 14 18.71 1.45 16.23
C GLN A 14 18.50 0.79 14.87
N TRP A 15 19.24 1.22 13.85
CA TRP A 15 18.99 0.77 12.49
C TRP A 15 19.42 -0.68 12.23
N ASN A 16 20.44 -1.19 12.93
CA ASN A 16 20.79 -2.60 12.88
C ASN A 16 19.71 -3.46 13.56
N GLU A 17 19.16 -3.02 14.69
CA GLU A 17 18.06 -3.71 15.34
C GLU A 17 16.78 -3.67 14.50
N VAL A 18 16.44 -2.54 13.87
CA VAL A 18 15.31 -2.46 12.91
C VAL A 18 15.50 -3.46 11.78
N ALA A 19 16.69 -3.50 11.15
CA ALA A 19 16.99 -4.42 10.07
C ALA A 19 16.89 -5.89 10.51
N LYS A 20 17.39 -6.21 11.71
CA LYS A 20 17.32 -7.55 12.30
C LYS A 20 15.88 -8.03 12.46
N TYR A 21 15.01 -7.24 13.09
CA TYR A 21 13.62 -7.63 13.31
C TYR A 21 12.79 -7.65 12.02
N ALA A 22 13.10 -6.77 11.06
CA ALA A 22 12.47 -6.85 9.75
C ALA A 22 12.87 -8.12 8.98
N LYS A 23 14.16 -8.50 9.02
CA LYS A 23 14.64 -9.77 8.42
C LYS A 23 14.01 -11.01 9.07
N LEU A 24 13.88 -11.03 10.40
CA LEU A 24 13.19 -12.12 11.11
C LEU A 24 11.72 -12.27 10.67
N ALA A 25 11.03 -11.15 10.44
CA ALA A 25 9.66 -11.19 9.93
C ALA A 25 9.61 -11.68 8.47
N ILE A 26 10.60 -11.34 7.65
CA ILE A 26 10.73 -11.84 6.27
C ILE A 26 10.96 -13.37 6.25
N GLU A 27 11.79 -13.89 7.14
CA GLU A 27 12.05 -15.33 7.25
C GLU A 27 10.79 -16.14 7.59
N GLY A 28 9.86 -15.56 8.34
CA GLY A 28 8.59 -16.18 8.73
C GLY A 28 7.46 -16.00 7.72
N GLY A 29 7.68 -15.29 6.61
CA GLY A 29 6.65 -14.93 5.64
C GLY A 29 7.02 -15.31 4.20
N SER A 30 6.09 -15.05 3.30
CA SER A 30 6.28 -15.24 1.85
C SER A 30 5.91 -13.95 1.10
N LEU A 31 6.25 -13.86 -0.17
CA LEU A 31 5.80 -12.77 -1.03
C LEU A 31 4.59 -13.21 -1.87
N MET A 32 3.64 -12.30 -2.07
CA MET A 32 2.47 -12.53 -2.91
C MET A 32 2.86 -12.74 -4.36
N SER A 33 2.16 -13.68 -4.99
CA SER A 33 2.13 -13.85 -6.45
C SER A 33 1.41 -12.66 -7.11
N GLU A 34 1.56 -12.50 -8.43
CA GLU A 34 0.83 -11.51 -9.22
C GLU A 34 -0.70 -11.63 -9.02
N LYS A 35 -1.22 -12.86 -8.98
CA LYS A 35 -2.64 -13.12 -8.75
C LYS A 35 -3.11 -12.59 -7.40
N GLU A 36 -2.35 -12.85 -6.34
CA GLU A 36 -2.67 -12.38 -4.99
C GLU A 36 -2.57 -10.86 -4.88
N LEU A 37 -1.55 -10.24 -5.48
CA LEU A 37 -1.42 -8.78 -5.52
C LEU A 37 -2.62 -8.06 -6.15
N LEU A 38 -3.37 -8.76 -7.02
CA LEU A 38 -4.54 -8.22 -7.71
C LEU A 38 -5.87 -8.72 -7.14
N SER A 39 -5.85 -9.48 -6.04
CA SER A 39 -7.06 -10.11 -5.48
C SER A 39 -7.90 -9.20 -4.59
N GLY A 40 -7.40 -8.02 -4.21
CA GLY A 40 -8.19 -7.05 -3.44
C GLY A 40 -7.70 -6.76 -2.01
N PHE A 41 -6.64 -7.38 -1.53
CA PHE A 41 -6.10 -7.18 -0.17
C PHE A 41 -7.17 -7.34 0.93
N ASN A 42 -7.94 -8.41 0.83
CA ASN A 42 -9.19 -8.60 1.55
C ASN A 42 -9.30 -9.95 2.29
N ASP A 43 -8.22 -10.72 2.36
CA ASP A 43 -8.20 -12.10 2.89
C ASP A 43 -6.90 -12.34 3.67
N LEU A 44 -6.99 -12.85 4.90
CA LEU A 44 -5.84 -13.19 5.73
C LEU A 44 -5.05 -14.40 5.23
N SER A 45 -5.59 -15.19 4.31
CA SER A 45 -4.88 -16.32 3.70
C SER A 45 -3.86 -15.93 2.64
N LEU A 46 -3.81 -14.65 2.24
CA LEU A 46 -2.81 -14.14 1.29
C LEU A 46 -1.39 -14.32 1.83
N SER A 47 -0.48 -14.79 0.97
CA SER A 47 0.84 -15.28 1.39
C SER A 47 1.71 -14.26 2.13
N GLU A 48 1.53 -12.97 1.91
CA GLU A 48 2.29 -11.92 2.62
C GLU A 48 1.76 -11.59 4.01
N VAL A 49 0.55 -12.04 4.38
CA VAL A 49 -0.08 -11.60 5.62
C VAL A 49 0.67 -12.17 6.82
N LEU A 50 1.11 -11.26 7.69
CA LEU A 50 1.74 -11.58 8.98
C LEU A 50 0.76 -11.38 10.13
N TRP A 51 -0.13 -10.40 10.00
CA TRP A 51 -1.12 -10.09 11.01
C TRP A 51 -2.26 -9.26 10.42
N GLY A 52 -3.48 -9.54 10.89
CA GLY A 52 -4.69 -8.84 10.49
C GLY A 52 -5.86 -9.16 11.40
N ALA A 53 -7.04 -8.67 11.02
CA ALA A 53 -8.31 -8.99 11.69
C ALA A 53 -9.22 -9.75 10.74
N ASP A 54 -9.70 -10.90 11.19
CA ASP A 54 -10.76 -11.67 10.56
C ASP A 54 -12.10 -10.94 10.77
N ILE A 55 -12.72 -10.55 9.67
CA ILE A 55 -13.99 -9.82 9.66
C ILE A 55 -15.07 -10.74 9.10
N ASN A 56 -16.11 -10.92 9.89
CA ASN A 56 -17.26 -11.74 9.54
C ASN A 56 -18.59 -11.01 9.84
N GLY A 57 -19.71 -11.68 9.65
CA GLY A 57 -21.03 -11.08 9.84
C GLY A 57 -21.31 -10.55 11.26
N GLU A 58 -20.60 -11.05 12.29
CA GLU A 58 -20.73 -10.59 13.68
C GLU A 58 -19.82 -9.39 13.99
N THR A 59 -18.63 -9.33 13.37
CA THR A 59 -17.62 -8.29 13.61
C THR A 59 -17.66 -7.16 12.60
N ASN A 60 -18.44 -7.31 11.53
CA ASN A 60 -18.59 -6.33 10.48
C ASN A 60 -19.21 -5.02 11.00
N THR A 61 -18.66 -3.91 10.60
CA THR A 61 -19.16 -2.56 10.95
C THR A 61 -19.97 -1.91 9.82
N PHE A 62 -20.42 -2.68 8.83
CA PHE A 62 -21.21 -2.25 7.68
C PHE A 62 -20.60 -1.00 7.00
N TYR A 63 -21.39 0.07 6.87
CA TYR A 63 -20.94 1.32 6.22
C TYR A 63 -19.76 2.02 6.94
N ALA A 64 -19.51 1.72 8.20
CA ALA A 64 -18.32 2.22 8.91
C ALA A 64 -17.05 1.38 8.63
N SER A 65 -17.17 0.27 7.88
CA SER A 65 -16.03 -0.60 7.56
C SER A 65 -15.03 0.10 6.64
N PHE A 66 -13.78 -0.39 6.67
CA PHE A 66 -12.74 0.08 5.73
C PHE A 66 -13.16 -0.14 4.28
N MET A 67 -13.67 -1.33 3.94
CA MET A 67 -14.07 -1.65 2.57
C MET A 67 -15.22 -0.75 2.07
N SER A 68 -16.19 -0.43 2.91
CA SER A 68 -17.22 0.55 2.55
C SER A 68 -16.65 1.90 2.13
N GLN A 69 -15.54 2.32 2.74
CA GLN A 69 -14.92 3.62 2.46
C GLN A 69 -14.02 3.61 1.21
N VAL A 70 -13.49 2.45 0.82
CA VAL A 70 -12.43 2.39 -0.20
C VAL A 70 -12.81 1.63 -1.46
N ASP A 71 -13.64 0.57 -1.39
CA ASP A 71 -14.02 -0.24 -2.54
C ASP A 71 -14.76 0.60 -3.60
N PRO A 72 -14.22 0.71 -4.83
CA PRO A 72 -14.83 1.52 -5.89
C PRO A 72 -16.05 0.86 -6.54
N TYR A 73 -16.28 -0.43 -6.33
CA TYR A 73 -17.35 -1.20 -6.94
C TYR A 73 -18.50 -1.46 -5.98
N GLY A 74 -18.23 -1.43 -4.69
CA GLY A 74 -19.14 -1.82 -3.64
C GLY A 74 -20.29 -0.83 -3.39
N PRO A 75 -21.28 -1.25 -2.60
CA PRO A 75 -22.47 -0.45 -2.28
C PRO A 75 -22.20 0.64 -1.25
N GLY A 76 -20.96 0.74 -0.74
CA GLY A 76 -20.54 1.68 0.30
C GLY A 76 -20.23 3.10 -0.18
N TYR A 77 -19.56 3.86 0.67
CA TYR A 77 -19.17 5.24 0.39
C TYR A 77 -18.15 5.34 -0.76
N GLY A 78 -17.28 4.36 -0.90
CA GLY A 78 -16.28 4.31 -1.97
C GLY A 78 -16.93 4.23 -3.34
N GLY A 79 -17.78 3.25 -3.55
CA GLY A 79 -18.44 2.95 -4.82
C GLY A 79 -19.74 3.71 -5.03
N ASN A 80 -20.78 3.34 -4.30
CA ASN A 80 -22.15 3.84 -4.55
C ASN A 80 -22.30 5.36 -4.41
N LEU A 81 -21.63 5.98 -3.45
CA LEU A 81 -21.64 7.44 -3.28
C LEU A 81 -20.53 8.15 -4.08
N GLY A 82 -19.70 7.42 -4.81
CA GLY A 82 -18.67 7.99 -5.67
C GLY A 82 -17.51 8.68 -4.95
N ASN A 83 -17.27 8.37 -3.66
CA ASN A 83 -16.16 8.90 -2.89
C ASN A 83 -14.86 8.13 -3.18
N TYR A 84 -14.54 7.99 -4.46
CA TYR A 84 -13.39 7.23 -4.93
C TYR A 84 -12.07 7.69 -4.32
N LYS A 85 -11.27 6.72 -3.86
CA LYS A 85 -9.90 6.99 -3.42
C LYS A 85 -8.98 6.92 -4.63
N MET A 86 -8.13 7.95 -4.78
CA MET A 86 -7.26 8.10 -5.95
C MET A 86 -5.82 8.28 -5.52
N ILE A 87 -4.90 7.71 -6.29
CA ILE A 87 -3.49 8.04 -6.20
C ILE A 87 -3.25 9.44 -6.79
N SER A 88 -2.26 10.18 -6.28
CA SER A 88 -1.84 11.42 -6.95
C SER A 88 -1.23 11.12 -8.31
N SER A 89 -1.47 11.98 -9.29
CA SER A 89 -0.90 11.82 -10.65
C SER A 89 0.62 11.70 -10.61
N ASP A 90 1.28 12.55 -9.82
CA ASP A 90 2.75 12.53 -9.65
C ASP A 90 3.28 11.15 -9.18
N LEU A 91 2.60 10.50 -8.25
CA LEU A 91 3.02 9.18 -7.78
C LEU A 91 2.69 8.08 -8.80
N TYR A 92 1.55 8.18 -9.47
CA TYR A 92 1.13 7.24 -10.50
C TYR A 92 2.11 7.21 -11.69
N GLU A 93 2.53 8.37 -12.16
CA GLU A 93 3.47 8.51 -13.29
C GLU A 93 4.88 7.93 -12.97
N LYS A 94 5.21 7.79 -11.69
CA LYS A 94 6.46 7.14 -11.24
C LYS A 94 6.39 5.61 -11.21
N ILE A 95 5.21 5.03 -11.44
CA ILE A 95 5.05 3.56 -11.53
C ILE A 95 5.31 3.14 -12.99
N SER A 96 6.32 2.30 -13.20
CA SER A 96 6.63 1.73 -14.52
C SER A 96 5.44 0.97 -15.10
N ASP A 97 5.28 0.97 -16.42
CA ASP A 97 4.24 0.19 -17.10
C ASP A 97 4.44 -1.34 -16.95
N ASP A 98 5.67 -1.79 -16.72
CA ASP A 98 6.00 -3.18 -16.44
C ASP A 98 5.75 -3.58 -14.97
N ASP A 99 5.38 -2.63 -14.10
CA ASP A 99 5.15 -2.87 -12.69
C ASP A 99 3.69 -3.28 -12.43
N ILE A 100 3.49 -4.46 -11.85
CA ILE A 100 2.16 -5.01 -11.56
C ILE A 100 1.32 -4.07 -10.70
N ARG A 101 1.94 -3.27 -9.83
CA ARG A 101 1.27 -2.33 -8.93
C ARG A 101 0.58 -1.19 -9.68
N LYS A 102 0.95 -0.91 -10.93
CA LYS A 102 0.21 0.02 -11.78
C LYS A 102 -1.22 -0.44 -12.02
N LYS A 103 -1.45 -1.76 -12.03
CA LYS A 103 -2.77 -2.38 -12.16
C LYS A 103 -3.64 -2.23 -10.89
N TRP A 104 -3.09 -1.72 -9.78
CA TRP A 104 -3.88 -1.33 -8.59
C TRP A 104 -4.70 -0.06 -8.81
N PHE A 105 -4.55 0.58 -9.94
CA PHE A 105 -5.26 1.79 -10.33
C PHE A 105 -5.92 1.61 -11.69
N GLY A 106 -6.89 2.47 -11.99
CA GLY A 106 -7.61 2.39 -13.25
C GLY A 106 -8.79 1.42 -13.19
N VAL A 107 -9.93 1.92 -12.68
CA VAL A 107 -11.18 1.14 -12.62
C VAL A 107 -12.02 1.39 -13.86
N ASP A 108 -12.65 0.33 -14.37
CA ASP A 108 -13.78 0.45 -15.30
C ASP A 108 -15.07 0.56 -14.48
N LEU A 109 -15.64 1.74 -14.43
CA LEU A 109 -16.87 2.04 -13.71
C LEU A 109 -18.12 2.01 -14.62
N GLY A 110 -17.95 1.53 -15.86
CA GLY A 110 -18.99 1.57 -16.88
C GLY A 110 -19.26 2.97 -17.43
N GLU A 111 -20.06 3.06 -18.50
CA GLU A 111 -20.38 4.34 -19.17
C GLU A 111 -21.30 5.26 -18.36
N THR A 112 -22.05 4.70 -17.42
CA THR A 112 -23.07 5.42 -16.64
C THR A 112 -22.49 6.35 -15.58
N ASN A 113 -21.24 6.17 -15.18
CA ASN A 113 -20.61 7.01 -14.17
C ASN A 113 -19.89 8.22 -14.79
N THR A 114 -20.62 9.30 -15.04
CA THR A 114 -20.14 10.53 -15.64
C THR A 114 -19.40 11.48 -14.68
N HIS A 115 -19.37 11.16 -13.38
CA HIS A 115 -18.90 12.09 -12.34
C HIS A 115 -17.36 12.26 -12.32
N TYR A 116 -16.59 11.29 -12.83
CA TYR A 116 -15.12 11.34 -12.75
C TYR A 116 -14.46 11.09 -14.10
N LYS A 117 -13.89 12.13 -14.67
CA LYS A 117 -13.12 12.07 -15.93
C LYS A 117 -11.75 11.40 -15.78
N VAL A 118 -11.30 11.06 -14.57
CA VAL A 118 -9.91 10.65 -14.30
C VAL A 118 -9.87 9.26 -13.66
N ARG A 119 -10.53 8.30 -14.30
CA ARG A 119 -10.68 6.92 -13.82
C ARG A 119 -9.37 6.18 -13.65
N GLN A 120 -8.35 6.53 -14.42
CA GLN A 120 -7.03 5.89 -14.38
C GLN A 120 -6.33 5.97 -13.01
N TYR A 121 -6.71 6.94 -12.16
CA TYR A 121 -6.11 7.12 -10.84
C TYR A 121 -6.95 6.51 -9.71
N VAL A 122 -8.16 6.06 -10.00
CA VAL A 122 -9.03 5.41 -8.99
C VAL A 122 -8.44 4.07 -8.61
N GLN A 123 -8.33 3.84 -7.31
CA GLN A 123 -7.76 2.62 -6.78
C GLN A 123 -8.68 1.40 -6.99
N ARG A 124 -8.09 0.25 -7.19
CA ARG A 124 -8.70 -1.09 -7.15
C ARG A 124 -7.83 -2.08 -6.37
N LYS A 125 -6.92 -1.57 -5.56
CA LYS A 125 -6.07 -2.37 -4.68
C LYS A 125 -6.90 -3.03 -3.58
N PHE A 126 -7.84 -2.27 -3.01
CA PHE A 126 -8.74 -2.73 -1.95
C PHE A 126 -10.13 -2.91 -2.52
N ILE A 127 -10.58 -4.16 -2.59
CA ILE A 127 -11.87 -4.55 -3.14
C ILE A 127 -12.51 -5.52 -2.15
N ASP A 128 -13.76 -5.28 -1.79
CA ASP A 128 -14.52 -6.15 -0.89
C ASP A 128 -14.70 -7.54 -1.50
N ILE A 129 -14.76 -8.55 -0.67
CA ILE A 129 -14.93 -9.93 -1.12
C ILE A 129 -16.24 -10.07 -1.91
N GLY A 130 -16.17 -10.67 -3.10
CA GLY A 130 -17.29 -10.76 -4.01
C GLY A 130 -17.60 -9.50 -4.84
N SER A 131 -16.96 -8.36 -4.56
CA SER A 131 -17.13 -7.11 -5.30
C SER A 131 -16.19 -7.10 -6.52
N THR A 132 -16.63 -7.64 -7.64
CA THR A 132 -15.75 -7.86 -8.81
C THR A 132 -15.99 -6.90 -9.98
N ALA A 133 -17.14 -6.18 -9.97
CA ALA A 133 -17.54 -5.32 -11.09
C ALA A 133 -18.56 -4.26 -10.65
N PRO A 134 -18.74 -3.18 -11.43
CA PRO A 134 -19.82 -2.21 -11.21
C PRO A 134 -21.20 -2.89 -11.17
N GLY A 135 -22.04 -2.44 -10.25
CA GLY A 135 -23.40 -3.01 -10.09
C GLY A 135 -23.47 -4.24 -9.18
N PHE A 136 -22.44 -4.45 -8.38
CA PHE A 136 -22.44 -5.47 -7.34
C PHE A 136 -23.71 -5.41 -6.47
N THR A 137 -24.36 -6.56 -6.29
CA THR A 137 -25.51 -6.68 -5.40
C THR A 137 -25.06 -7.09 -4.01
N PRO A 138 -25.35 -6.33 -2.95
CA PRO A 138 -24.99 -6.69 -1.59
C PRO A 138 -25.52 -8.08 -1.20
N THR A 139 -24.65 -8.86 -0.56
CA THR A 139 -24.98 -10.15 0.07
C THR A 139 -24.80 -10.06 1.58
N GLY A 140 -25.12 -11.13 2.30
CA GLY A 140 -24.88 -11.19 3.75
C GLY A 140 -23.41 -11.02 4.16
N ASP A 141 -22.48 -11.30 3.23
CA ASP A 141 -21.03 -11.19 3.43
C ASP A 141 -20.45 -9.84 2.95
N THR A 142 -21.31 -8.88 2.58
CA THR A 142 -20.87 -7.55 2.16
C THR A 142 -20.17 -6.83 3.30
N PHE A 143 -19.01 -6.26 3.02
CA PHE A 143 -18.09 -5.62 3.99
C PHE A 143 -17.49 -6.57 5.03
N CYS A 144 -17.48 -7.87 4.76
CA CYS A 144 -16.85 -8.90 5.60
C CYS A 144 -15.42 -9.25 5.15
N SER A 145 -14.77 -8.40 4.38
CA SER A 145 -13.37 -8.57 4.00
C SER A 145 -12.43 -8.30 5.18
N ASP A 146 -11.42 -9.12 5.30
CA ASP A 146 -10.41 -9.03 6.35
C ASP A 146 -9.59 -7.75 6.27
N TYR A 147 -9.05 -7.32 7.41
CA TYR A 147 -8.14 -6.19 7.49
C TYR A 147 -6.72 -6.65 7.69
N ILE A 148 -5.86 -6.38 6.71
CA ILE A 148 -4.44 -6.69 6.76
C ILE A 148 -3.70 -5.54 7.46
N TYR A 149 -3.09 -5.83 8.61
CA TYR A 149 -2.34 -4.84 9.38
C TYR A 149 -0.84 -4.87 9.12
N LEU A 150 -0.25 -6.06 8.98
CA LEU A 150 1.17 -6.25 8.72
C LEU A 150 1.36 -7.32 7.66
N ARG A 151 2.30 -7.09 6.75
CA ARG A 151 2.65 -8.04 5.70
C ARG A 151 4.15 -8.06 5.39
N THR A 152 4.61 -9.20 4.88
CA THR A 152 6.02 -9.44 4.55
C THR A 152 6.59 -8.41 3.57
N GLY A 153 5.83 -8.01 2.56
CA GLY A 153 6.26 -7.00 1.59
C GLY A 153 6.67 -5.67 2.23
N GLU A 154 5.95 -5.21 3.30
CA GLU A 154 6.34 -4.04 4.08
C GLU A 154 7.73 -4.21 4.70
N MET A 155 8.02 -5.41 5.23
CA MET A 155 9.26 -5.67 5.96
C MET A 155 10.50 -5.60 5.07
N TYR A 156 10.39 -5.91 3.78
CA TYR A 156 11.49 -5.72 2.83
C TYR A 156 11.89 -4.24 2.70
N PHE A 157 10.93 -3.34 2.63
CA PHE A 157 11.22 -1.90 2.55
C PHE A 157 11.74 -1.35 3.87
N VAL A 158 11.22 -1.84 5.00
CA VAL A 158 11.72 -1.49 6.34
C VAL A 158 13.17 -1.97 6.50
N ALA A 159 13.49 -3.19 6.08
CA ALA A 159 14.84 -3.73 6.12
C ALA A 159 15.79 -2.96 5.19
N ALA A 160 15.35 -2.64 3.96
CA ALA A 160 16.15 -1.89 3.00
C ALA A 160 16.50 -0.49 3.54
N GLU A 161 15.53 0.25 4.06
CA GLU A 161 15.77 1.57 4.67
C GLU A 161 16.72 1.45 5.87
N ALA A 162 16.47 0.49 6.75
CA ALA A 162 17.28 0.31 7.97
C ALA A 162 18.73 -0.07 7.64
N LEU A 163 18.95 -0.95 6.69
CA LEU A 163 20.28 -1.32 6.23
C LEU A 163 21.03 -0.14 5.60
N TYR A 164 20.34 0.67 4.79
CA TYR A 164 20.92 1.88 4.25
C TYR A 164 21.38 2.83 5.37
N ARG A 165 20.51 3.11 6.35
CA ARG A 165 20.81 3.99 7.48
C ARG A 165 21.88 3.43 8.42
N ALA A 166 22.06 2.11 8.45
CA ALA A 166 23.15 1.43 9.14
C ALA A 166 24.48 1.41 8.34
N GLY A 167 24.54 2.07 7.18
CA GLY A 167 25.74 2.11 6.32
C GLY A 167 25.97 0.82 5.50
N LYS A 168 24.99 -0.06 5.41
CA LYS A 168 25.04 -1.36 4.69
C LYS A 168 24.36 -1.26 3.31
N GLU A 169 24.84 -0.35 2.48
CA GLU A 169 24.19 0.03 1.22
C GLU A 169 23.97 -1.15 0.26
N ASN A 170 24.94 -2.05 0.13
CA ASN A 170 24.81 -3.22 -0.76
C ASN A 170 23.70 -4.19 -0.28
N GLU A 171 23.60 -4.39 1.03
CA GLU A 171 22.52 -5.22 1.59
C GLU A 171 21.14 -4.54 1.40
N ALA A 172 21.09 -3.21 1.58
CA ALA A 172 19.89 -2.42 1.35
C ALA A 172 19.39 -2.56 -0.10
N LYS A 173 20.30 -2.43 -1.07
CA LYS A 173 20.03 -2.63 -2.50
C LYS A 173 19.52 -4.04 -2.79
N THR A 174 20.11 -5.05 -2.13
CA THR A 174 19.65 -6.45 -2.27
C THR A 174 18.22 -6.62 -1.78
N MET A 175 17.87 -6.09 -0.61
CA MET A 175 16.50 -6.15 -0.08
C MET A 175 15.51 -5.48 -1.03
N LEU A 176 15.81 -4.26 -1.48
CA LEU A 176 14.99 -3.54 -2.44
C LEU A 176 14.81 -4.34 -3.74
N THR A 177 15.89 -4.81 -4.33
CA THR A 177 15.83 -5.55 -5.59
C THR A 177 15.03 -6.85 -5.47
N THR A 178 15.14 -7.54 -4.33
CA THR A 178 14.40 -8.79 -4.08
C THR A 178 12.90 -8.57 -4.14
N ILE A 179 12.38 -7.60 -3.39
CA ILE A 179 10.93 -7.31 -3.41
C ILE A 179 10.52 -6.75 -4.77
N MET A 180 11.29 -5.81 -5.33
CA MET A 180 10.93 -5.15 -6.56
C MET A 180 10.84 -6.08 -7.77
N LYS A 181 11.68 -7.11 -7.84
CA LYS A 181 11.59 -8.13 -8.92
C LYS A 181 10.31 -8.96 -8.87
N THR A 182 9.65 -9.07 -7.73
CA THR A 182 8.32 -9.70 -7.65
C THR A 182 7.20 -8.76 -8.09
N ARG A 183 7.45 -7.44 -8.15
CA ARG A 183 6.50 -6.40 -8.60
C ARG A 183 6.73 -6.03 -10.06
N ASN A 184 7.98 -6.00 -10.46
CA ASN A 184 8.43 -5.71 -11.82
C ASN A 184 9.64 -6.60 -12.16
N PRO A 185 9.47 -7.67 -12.95
CA PRO A 185 10.57 -8.59 -13.29
C PRO A 185 11.76 -7.91 -13.99
N LYS A 186 11.52 -6.75 -14.64
CA LYS A 186 12.55 -5.94 -15.31
C LYS A 186 13.22 -4.92 -14.38
N TYR A 187 12.85 -4.90 -13.10
CA TYR A 187 13.40 -3.90 -12.18
C TYR A 187 14.90 -4.03 -12.04
N GLU A 188 15.58 -2.92 -12.26
CA GLU A 188 17.01 -2.75 -12.02
C GLU A 188 17.24 -1.38 -11.41
N THR A 189 18.23 -1.26 -10.52
CA THR A 189 18.64 0.02 -9.96
C THR A 189 20.15 0.14 -9.90
N SER A 190 20.65 1.25 -10.42
CA SER A 190 22.04 1.69 -10.25
C SER A 190 22.18 2.74 -9.15
N ALA A 191 21.09 3.09 -8.46
CA ALA A 191 21.09 4.10 -7.42
C ALA A 191 22.06 3.76 -6.29
N THR A 192 22.75 4.78 -5.79
CA THR A 192 23.71 4.73 -4.67
C THR A 192 23.51 5.94 -3.78
N SER A 193 24.00 5.89 -2.55
CA SER A 193 23.94 6.99 -1.59
C SER A 193 22.49 7.51 -1.43
N ASP A 194 22.29 8.81 -1.33
CA ASP A 194 20.95 9.41 -1.13
C ASP A 194 19.95 9.03 -2.19
N ALA A 195 20.38 8.78 -3.44
CA ALA A 195 19.49 8.32 -4.50
C ALA A 195 18.92 6.92 -4.22
N LEU A 196 19.68 6.04 -3.56
CA LEU A 196 19.15 4.73 -3.14
C LEU A 196 18.10 4.87 -2.05
N LEU A 197 18.32 5.75 -1.07
CA LEU A 197 17.32 6.01 -0.04
C LEU A 197 16.03 6.57 -0.65
N GLN A 198 16.14 7.54 -1.56
CA GLN A 198 14.98 8.11 -2.26
C GLN A 198 14.22 7.05 -3.07
N GLU A 199 14.94 6.12 -3.71
CA GLU A 199 14.35 5.00 -4.43
C GLU A 199 13.62 4.04 -3.49
N ILE A 200 14.24 3.65 -2.36
CA ILE A 200 13.58 2.81 -1.33
C ILE A 200 12.29 3.47 -0.84
N GLU A 201 12.34 4.76 -0.54
CA GLU A 201 11.19 5.51 -0.04
C GLU A 201 10.08 5.66 -1.09
N LEU A 202 10.43 5.90 -2.35
CA LEU A 202 9.48 5.94 -3.45
C LEU A 202 8.77 4.60 -3.61
N GLN A 203 9.54 3.52 -3.67
CA GLN A 203 9.00 2.19 -3.88
C GLN A 203 8.14 1.73 -2.68
N LYS A 204 8.53 2.05 -1.45
CA LYS A 204 7.72 1.85 -0.25
C LYS A 204 6.41 2.66 -0.31
N ARG A 205 6.46 3.92 -0.74
CA ARG A 205 5.29 4.79 -0.87
C ARG A 205 4.28 4.25 -1.88
N ILE A 206 4.74 3.68 -3.00
CA ILE A 206 3.90 3.01 -3.98
C ILE A 206 3.31 1.73 -3.38
N GLU A 207 4.16 0.89 -2.80
CA GLU A 207 3.76 -0.41 -2.23
C GLU A 207 2.71 -0.27 -1.13
N MET A 208 2.93 0.65 -0.20
CA MET A 208 2.09 0.85 0.98
C MET A 208 0.98 1.88 0.74
N TRP A 209 0.67 2.18 -0.53
CA TRP A 209 -0.42 3.10 -0.85
C TRP A 209 -1.75 2.59 -0.25
N GLY A 210 -2.44 3.48 0.48
CA GLY A 210 -3.71 3.17 1.13
C GLY A 210 -3.63 2.39 2.45
N GLU A 211 -2.44 1.90 2.85
CA GLU A 211 -2.24 1.10 4.07
C GLU A 211 -1.89 1.95 5.32
N GLY A 212 -2.04 3.27 5.24
CA GLY A 212 -1.86 4.16 6.40
C GLY A 212 -0.41 4.47 6.80
N ARG A 213 0.60 3.91 6.12
CA ARG A 213 2.01 4.03 6.53
C ARG A 213 2.63 5.39 6.23
N ARG A 214 2.20 6.08 5.18
CA ARG A 214 2.81 7.33 4.72
C ARG A 214 2.85 8.42 5.78
N LEU A 215 1.79 8.57 6.56
CA LEU A 215 1.75 9.59 7.63
C LEU A 215 2.82 9.36 8.70
N PHE A 216 3.06 8.09 9.06
CA PHE A 216 4.10 7.74 10.02
C PHE A 216 5.49 8.03 9.47
N ASP A 217 5.76 7.65 8.22
CA ASP A 217 7.05 7.96 7.57
C ASP A 217 7.30 9.46 7.47
N MET A 218 6.29 10.26 7.12
CA MET A 218 6.39 11.73 7.08
C MET A 218 6.70 12.32 8.46
N LYS A 219 5.98 11.88 9.50
CA LYS A 219 6.23 12.34 10.88
C LYS A 219 7.64 12.00 11.34
N ARG A 220 8.09 10.78 11.11
CA ARG A 220 9.42 10.32 11.50
C ARG A 220 10.54 11.12 10.83
N ARG A 221 10.32 11.57 9.60
CA ARG A 221 11.27 12.33 8.79
C ARG A 221 11.06 13.84 8.83
N ASN A 222 10.08 14.30 9.60
CA ASN A 222 9.70 15.71 9.69
C ASN A 222 9.38 16.33 8.30
N GLU A 223 8.68 15.57 7.45
CA GLU A 223 8.27 16.01 6.13
C GLU A 223 6.93 16.74 6.17
N SER A 224 6.82 17.79 5.35
CA SER A 224 5.54 18.49 5.15
C SER A 224 4.62 17.72 4.23
N LEU A 225 3.31 17.85 4.43
CA LEU A 225 2.30 17.33 3.52
C LEU A 225 2.22 18.22 2.27
N ASP A 226 2.61 17.66 1.12
CA ASP A 226 2.38 18.28 -0.18
C ASP A 226 1.19 17.62 -0.88
N ARG A 227 0.19 18.42 -1.24
CA ARG A 227 -1.03 18.00 -1.97
C ARG A 227 -1.20 18.71 -3.31
N THR A 228 -0.18 19.38 -3.82
CA THR A 228 -0.25 20.14 -5.08
C THR A 228 -0.67 19.28 -6.28
N HIS A 229 -0.35 18.00 -6.25
CA HIS A 229 -0.69 17.02 -7.30
C HIS A 229 -1.89 16.12 -6.93
N ALA A 230 -2.66 16.48 -5.91
CA ALA A 230 -3.88 15.75 -5.60
C ALA A 230 -4.99 16.12 -6.59
N ILE A 231 -5.59 15.11 -7.22
CA ILE A 231 -6.56 15.30 -8.31
C ILE A 231 -7.88 15.89 -7.81
N ASN A 232 -8.29 15.50 -6.60
CA ASN A 232 -9.46 16.05 -5.91
C ASN A 232 -9.01 16.85 -4.69
N GLN A 233 -8.50 18.04 -4.91
CA GLN A 233 -8.26 18.97 -3.82
C GLN A 233 -9.60 19.49 -3.30
N SER A 234 -9.98 19.05 -2.10
CA SER A 234 -11.06 19.73 -1.38
C SER A 234 -10.60 21.13 -1.00
N ALA A 235 -11.41 22.14 -1.27
CA ALA A 235 -11.17 23.52 -0.82
C ALA A 235 -11.07 23.65 0.73
N ILE A 236 -11.45 22.61 1.44
CA ILE A 236 -11.50 22.52 2.91
C ILE A 236 -10.21 21.90 3.49
N ALA A 237 -9.29 21.40 2.67
CA ALA A 237 -8.05 20.87 3.20
C ALA A 237 -7.21 21.99 3.86
N PRO A 238 -6.84 21.88 5.13
CA PRO A 238 -5.96 22.85 5.77
C PRO A 238 -4.65 22.92 4.98
N LYS A 239 -4.19 24.14 4.76
CA LYS A 239 -2.89 24.43 4.14
C LYS A 239 -1.75 24.00 5.04
#